data_8cd0e7987bf02d4da0d87a64a608c789
#
_entry.id   8cd0e7987bf02d4da0d87a64a608c789
#
_cell.length_a   1.000
_cell.length_b   1.000
_cell.length_c   1.000
_cell.angle_alpha   90.00
_cell.angle_beta   90.00
_cell.angle_gamma   90.00
#
_symmetry.space_group_name_H-M   'P 1'
#
loop_
_entity.id
_entity.type
_entity.pdbx_description
1 polymer ?
#
loop_
_entity_poly.entity_id
_entity_poly.type
_entity_poly.pdbx_seq_one_letter_code
_entity_poly.pdbx_strand_id
1 'polypeptide(L)'
;MKALKALLSLIFTMLMVVSLAYAVEIGPNPTSTLLNGDGPFSVSSSRVSSLVLGFGGGTIYYPTTSGQYGVIAVCPGFTGTSSSISWFARRLATHGFVTMAMNTNTIYDLPSSRATQLAAALRYMINSASSTIRSRIRSADRGVAGHSMGGGGTLIASANDSSLKVGIPLTPWNTYTSFSSVRVPQIIFGADGDTVAPDASHARPFYNSLVYPERAYALLNGATHFTPNSTDQRIGRYGVAFAKRFVDGDTRYNEFLCGASHTSYATSSRFDTYLSTCPY
;
A
#
# COMPACT_ATOMS: atom_id res chain seq x y z
N MET A 1 64.14 -23.88 -28.48
CA MET A 1 63.58 -22.60 -28.15
C MET A 1 62.09 -22.76 -27.80
N LYS A 2 61.82 -22.82 -26.52
CA LYS A 2 60.48 -23.07 -26.01
C LYS A 2 59.77 -21.74 -25.75
N ALA A 3 58.73 -21.45 -26.52
CA ALA A 3 57.89 -20.25 -26.33
C ALA A 3 56.99 -20.43 -25.09
N LEU A 4 57.20 -19.57 -24.11
CA LEU A 4 56.41 -19.48 -22.89
C LEU A 4 55.12 -18.73 -23.19
N LYS A 5 53.98 -19.42 -23.28
CA LYS A 5 52.68 -18.80 -23.36
C LYS A 5 52.24 -18.36 -21.96
N ALA A 6 52.27 -17.06 -21.72
CA ALA A 6 51.69 -16.49 -20.53
C ALA A 6 50.16 -16.45 -20.70
N LEU A 7 49.45 -17.20 -19.87
CA LEU A 7 48.00 -17.21 -19.78
C LEU A 7 47.58 -16.05 -18.86
N LEU A 8 47.16 -14.92 -19.43
CA LEU A 8 46.52 -13.86 -18.66
C LEU A 8 45.08 -14.29 -18.30
N SER A 9 44.91 -14.73 -17.07
CA SER A 9 43.59 -14.97 -16.49
C SER A 9 42.96 -13.61 -16.14
N LEU A 10 42.02 -13.17 -16.96
CA LEU A 10 41.16 -12.00 -16.64
C LEU A 10 40.16 -12.45 -15.58
N ILE A 11 40.44 -12.15 -14.32
CA ILE A 11 39.44 -12.27 -13.24
C ILE A 11 38.53 -11.08 -13.38
N PHE A 12 37.37 -11.28 -14.01
CA PHE A 12 36.27 -10.34 -14.04
C PHE A 12 35.60 -10.38 -12.68
N THR A 13 36.04 -9.52 -11.77
CA THR A 13 35.39 -9.33 -10.47
C THR A 13 34.10 -8.56 -10.74
N MET A 14 32.97 -9.26 -10.84
CA MET A 14 31.65 -8.68 -10.89
C MET A 14 31.39 -8.01 -9.54
N LEU A 15 31.65 -6.72 -9.43
CA LEU A 15 31.18 -5.90 -8.31
C LEU A 15 29.64 -5.97 -8.32
N MET A 16 29.06 -6.82 -7.49
CA MET A 16 27.65 -6.67 -7.10
C MET A 16 27.55 -5.35 -6.33
N VAL A 17 27.09 -4.30 -6.99
CA VAL A 17 26.61 -3.10 -6.32
C VAL A 17 25.33 -3.52 -5.61
N VAL A 18 25.46 -3.96 -4.37
CA VAL A 18 24.31 -4.09 -3.48
C VAL A 18 23.86 -2.65 -3.23
N SER A 19 22.83 -2.23 -3.95
CA SER A 19 22.12 -1.00 -3.65
C SER A 19 21.48 -1.18 -2.26
N LEU A 20 22.18 -0.70 -1.23
CA LEU A 20 21.58 -0.55 0.09
C LEU A 20 20.42 0.43 -0.08
N ALA A 21 19.21 -0.08 -0.13
CA ALA A 21 18.02 0.75 0.00
C ALA A 21 18.10 1.39 1.39
N TYR A 22 18.52 2.64 1.45
CA TYR A 22 18.53 3.40 2.70
C TYR A 22 17.08 3.52 3.19
N ALA A 23 16.86 3.07 4.43
CA ALA A 23 15.62 3.35 5.14
C ALA A 23 15.44 4.87 5.24
N VAL A 24 14.29 5.39 4.86
CA VAL A 24 13.99 6.82 4.97
C VAL A 24 13.11 7.03 6.20
N GLU A 25 13.75 7.46 7.29
CA GLU A 25 13.05 7.77 8.52
C GLU A 25 12.32 9.11 8.41
N ILE A 26 11.00 9.07 8.20
CA ILE A 26 10.15 10.25 8.09
C ILE A 26 9.27 10.36 9.33
N GLY A 27 9.39 11.48 10.02
CA GLY A 27 8.66 11.75 11.26
C GLY A 27 9.37 11.23 12.52
N PRO A 28 8.76 11.45 13.69
CA PRO A 28 9.29 11.01 14.97
C PRO A 28 9.27 9.49 15.09
N ASN A 29 9.91 8.97 16.14
CA ASN A 29 9.80 7.55 16.46
C ASN A 29 8.33 7.13 16.62
N PRO A 30 7.91 6.01 15.98
CA PRO A 30 6.53 5.56 16.08
C PRO A 30 6.19 5.14 17.51
N THR A 31 4.95 5.44 17.91
CA THR A 31 4.36 4.97 19.16
C THR A 31 2.99 4.39 18.89
N SER A 32 2.48 3.56 19.82
CA SER A 32 1.11 3.02 19.71
C SER A 32 0.07 4.14 19.67
N THR A 33 0.24 5.19 20.46
CA THR A 33 -0.66 6.37 20.46
C THR A 33 -0.67 7.06 19.11
N LEU A 34 0.50 7.30 18.52
CA LEU A 34 0.62 7.94 17.21
C LEU A 34 -0.06 7.10 16.11
N LEU A 35 0.16 5.77 16.13
CA LEU A 35 -0.44 4.88 15.14
C LEU A 35 -1.95 4.68 15.29
N ASN A 36 -2.51 4.95 16.45
CA ASN A 36 -3.94 4.84 16.69
C ASN A 36 -4.74 6.07 16.23
N GLY A 37 -4.07 7.18 15.90
CA GLY A 37 -4.64 8.45 15.50
C GLY A 37 -4.00 9.03 14.23
N ASP A 38 -4.33 10.26 13.89
CA ASP A 38 -3.62 11.01 12.86
C ASP A 38 -2.14 11.14 13.22
N GLY A 39 -1.30 11.13 12.20
CA GLY A 39 0.16 11.27 12.34
C GLY A 39 0.60 12.71 12.63
N PRO A 40 1.91 12.94 12.74
CA PRO A 40 2.47 14.21 13.18
C PRO A 40 2.45 15.31 12.12
N PHE A 41 2.08 14.98 10.87
CA PHE A 41 2.12 15.95 9.76
C PHE A 41 0.79 16.64 9.57
N SER A 42 0.80 17.97 9.52
CA SER A 42 -0.31 18.76 8.98
C SER A 42 -0.46 18.46 7.49
N VAL A 43 -1.71 18.33 7.03
CA VAL A 43 -2.04 17.90 5.66
C VAL A 43 -2.83 18.98 4.94
N SER A 44 -2.42 19.27 3.73
CA SER A 44 -3.19 20.04 2.74
C SER A 44 -3.81 19.09 1.71
N SER A 45 -4.78 19.60 0.95
CA SER A 45 -5.44 18.82 -0.09
C SER A 45 -5.56 19.61 -1.39
N SER A 46 -5.62 18.88 -2.51
CA SER A 46 -5.83 19.41 -3.84
C SER A 46 -6.80 18.54 -4.63
N ARG A 47 -7.84 19.14 -5.16
CA ARG A 47 -8.82 18.43 -6.00
C ARG A 47 -8.24 18.17 -7.38
N VAL A 48 -8.50 16.98 -7.91
CA VAL A 48 -8.17 16.58 -9.28
C VAL A 48 -9.46 16.45 -10.07
N SER A 49 -9.52 17.13 -11.22
CA SER A 49 -10.69 17.14 -12.10
C SER A 49 -11.03 15.73 -12.59
N SER A 50 -12.32 15.46 -12.80
CA SER A 50 -12.79 14.23 -13.47
C SER A 50 -12.47 14.20 -14.98
N LEU A 51 -11.97 15.31 -15.55
CA LEU A 51 -11.59 15.39 -16.96
C LEU A 51 -10.15 14.92 -17.21
N VAL A 52 -9.41 14.47 -16.18
CA VAL A 52 -8.08 13.88 -16.35
C VAL A 52 -8.17 12.55 -17.08
N LEU A 53 -7.14 12.22 -17.87
CA LEU A 53 -7.11 10.98 -18.61
C LEU A 53 -6.73 9.81 -17.71
N GLY A 54 -7.45 8.71 -17.85
CA GLY A 54 -7.12 7.40 -17.31
C GLY A 54 -7.74 7.07 -15.94
N PHE A 55 -8.43 8.02 -15.27
CA PHE A 55 -9.21 7.79 -14.06
C PHE A 55 -10.19 8.96 -13.82
N GLY A 56 -11.11 8.82 -12.88
CA GLY A 56 -12.20 9.79 -12.66
C GLY A 56 -11.86 11.00 -11.77
N GLY A 57 -10.58 11.39 -11.65
CA GLY A 57 -10.16 12.46 -10.75
C GLY A 57 -10.11 12.02 -9.27
N GLY A 58 -10.30 12.96 -8.33
CA GLY A 58 -10.27 12.67 -6.89
C GLY A 58 -9.68 13.79 -6.05
N THR A 59 -9.08 13.43 -4.90
CA THR A 59 -8.43 14.38 -4.00
C THR A 59 -7.05 13.88 -3.59
N ILE A 60 -6.02 14.69 -3.84
CA ILE A 60 -4.67 14.45 -3.33
C ILE A 60 -4.56 15.07 -1.94
N TYR A 61 -4.00 14.32 -0.99
CA TYR A 61 -3.60 14.77 0.34
C TYR A 61 -2.09 14.71 0.44
N TYR A 62 -1.47 15.73 1.03
CA TYR A 62 -0.01 15.79 1.13
C TYR A 62 0.45 16.57 2.38
N PRO A 63 1.58 16.19 2.99
CA PRO A 63 2.14 16.94 4.11
C PRO A 63 2.47 18.38 3.71
N THR A 64 2.14 19.35 4.58
CA THR A 64 2.49 20.76 4.36
C THR A 64 3.97 21.03 4.63
N THR A 65 4.58 20.25 5.50
CA THR A 65 6.02 20.30 5.80
C THR A 65 6.82 19.99 4.54
N SER A 66 7.88 20.76 4.28
CA SER A 66 8.83 20.50 3.19
C SER A 66 9.54 19.16 3.42
N GLY A 67 9.71 18.40 2.35
CA GLY A 67 10.30 17.06 2.36
C GLY A 67 9.88 16.26 1.14
N GLN A 68 10.46 15.07 1.00
CA GLN A 68 10.09 14.12 -0.05
C GLN A 68 9.49 12.88 0.59
N TYR A 69 8.33 12.46 0.10
CA TYR A 69 7.47 11.43 0.68
C TYR A 69 7.17 10.35 -0.35
N GLY A 70 6.95 9.13 0.09
CA GLY A 70 6.39 8.08 -0.74
C GLY A 70 4.98 8.45 -1.23
N VAL A 71 4.52 7.85 -2.32
CA VAL A 71 3.24 8.18 -2.96
C VAL A 71 2.33 6.96 -3.03
N ILE A 72 1.05 7.11 -2.62
CA ILE A 72 0.09 6.00 -2.56
C ILE A 72 -1.24 6.42 -3.20
N ALA A 73 -1.73 5.62 -4.16
CA ALA A 73 -3.07 5.77 -4.71
C ALA A 73 -4.06 4.84 -3.99
N VAL A 74 -5.25 5.36 -3.65
CA VAL A 74 -6.30 4.64 -2.91
C VAL A 74 -7.58 4.61 -3.73
N CYS A 75 -8.07 3.42 -4.08
CA CYS A 75 -9.21 3.19 -4.97
C CYS A 75 -10.46 2.76 -4.18
N PRO A 76 -11.65 3.34 -4.45
CA PRO A 76 -12.90 2.92 -3.81
C PRO A 76 -13.39 1.57 -4.32
N GLY A 77 -14.47 1.06 -3.70
CA GLY A 77 -15.21 -0.12 -4.13
C GLY A 77 -16.24 0.17 -5.22
N PHE A 78 -17.03 -0.86 -5.58
CA PHE A 78 -18.15 -0.77 -6.52
C PHE A 78 -19.17 0.25 -6.03
N THR A 79 -19.67 1.11 -6.90
CA THR A 79 -20.54 2.27 -6.64
C THR A 79 -19.93 3.33 -5.70
N GLY A 80 -18.73 3.08 -5.16
CA GLY A 80 -18.03 4.02 -4.29
C GLY A 80 -17.35 5.16 -5.05
N THR A 81 -17.14 6.25 -4.34
CA THR A 81 -16.37 7.40 -4.81
C THR A 81 -15.17 7.64 -3.88
N SER A 82 -14.31 8.58 -4.24
CA SER A 82 -13.17 8.98 -3.41
C SER A 82 -13.55 9.32 -1.96
N SER A 83 -14.79 9.78 -1.71
CA SER A 83 -15.25 10.12 -0.35
C SER A 83 -15.26 8.93 0.60
N SER A 84 -15.59 7.72 0.11
CA SER A 84 -15.67 6.51 0.95
C SER A 84 -14.33 6.05 1.50
N ILE A 85 -13.22 6.42 0.85
CA ILE A 85 -11.85 5.98 1.25
C ILE A 85 -10.92 7.17 1.56
N SER A 86 -11.48 8.39 1.57
CA SER A 86 -10.71 9.63 1.80
C SER A 86 -10.08 9.67 3.20
N TRP A 87 -10.74 9.11 4.19
CA TRP A 87 -10.22 9.01 5.55
C TRP A 87 -8.88 8.24 5.58
N PHE A 88 -8.78 7.13 4.86
CA PHE A 88 -7.57 6.31 4.83
C PHE A 88 -6.43 6.98 4.06
N ALA A 89 -6.75 7.60 2.90
CA ALA A 89 -5.78 8.39 2.16
C ALA A 89 -5.26 9.57 3.01
N ARG A 90 -6.16 10.31 3.69
CA ARG A 90 -5.76 11.40 4.59
C ARG A 90 -4.93 10.87 5.77
N ARG A 91 -5.34 9.74 6.36
CA ARG A 91 -4.59 9.08 7.44
C ARG A 91 -3.15 8.78 7.03
N LEU A 92 -2.93 8.15 5.88
CA LEU A 92 -1.59 7.92 5.34
C LEU A 92 -0.82 9.23 5.14
N ALA A 93 -1.48 10.29 4.66
CA ALA A 93 -0.83 11.59 4.46
C ALA A 93 -0.38 12.23 5.78
N THR A 94 -1.15 12.10 6.86
CA THR A 94 -0.74 12.59 8.19
C THR A 94 0.47 11.84 8.73
N HIS A 95 0.79 10.66 8.21
CA HIS A 95 1.97 9.87 8.55
C HIS A 95 3.13 10.04 7.55
N GLY A 96 3.05 11.00 6.63
CA GLY A 96 4.17 11.37 5.77
C GLY A 96 4.16 10.65 4.41
N PHE A 97 2.99 10.58 3.76
CA PHE A 97 2.85 10.15 2.37
C PHE A 97 2.14 11.22 1.55
N VAL A 98 2.40 11.27 0.25
CA VAL A 98 1.52 11.94 -0.71
C VAL A 98 0.51 10.90 -1.19
N THR A 99 -0.78 11.16 -1.02
CA THR A 99 -1.81 10.15 -1.30
C THR A 99 -2.91 10.71 -2.18
N MET A 100 -3.59 9.85 -2.93
CA MET A 100 -4.79 10.23 -3.65
C MET A 100 -5.93 9.28 -3.31
N ALA A 101 -7.03 9.81 -2.77
CA ALA A 101 -8.32 9.15 -2.82
C ALA A 101 -8.91 9.41 -4.22
N MET A 102 -8.88 8.39 -5.08
CA MET A 102 -9.27 8.53 -6.48
C MET A 102 -10.74 8.16 -6.71
N ASN A 103 -11.33 8.75 -7.76
CA ASN A 103 -12.54 8.24 -8.38
C ASN A 103 -12.17 7.37 -9.58
N THR A 104 -13.01 6.41 -9.89
CA THR A 104 -12.93 5.61 -11.11
C THR A 104 -13.65 6.32 -12.27
N ASN A 105 -13.34 5.95 -13.51
CA ASN A 105 -13.99 6.51 -14.70
C ASN A 105 -15.51 6.28 -14.65
N THR A 106 -15.91 5.09 -14.21
CA THR A 106 -17.28 4.82 -13.80
C THR A 106 -17.30 4.14 -12.43
N ILE A 107 -18.37 4.35 -11.67
CA ILE A 107 -18.54 3.71 -10.36
C ILE A 107 -18.73 2.18 -10.48
N TYR A 108 -18.98 1.67 -11.70
CA TYR A 108 -19.21 0.26 -12.01
C TYR A 108 -17.96 -0.47 -12.54
N ASP A 109 -16.81 0.21 -12.62
CA ASP A 109 -15.57 -0.38 -13.13
C ASP A 109 -15.17 -1.64 -12.36
N LEU A 110 -14.74 -2.66 -13.10
CA LEU A 110 -14.27 -3.93 -12.56
C LEU A 110 -12.84 -3.83 -12.00
N PRO A 111 -12.36 -4.78 -11.20
CA PRO A 111 -11.02 -4.75 -10.61
C PRO A 111 -9.88 -4.53 -11.60
N SER A 112 -9.93 -5.13 -12.79
CA SER A 112 -8.90 -4.93 -13.84
C SER A 112 -8.82 -3.49 -14.33
N SER A 113 -9.96 -2.83 -14.56
CA SER A 113 -10.03 -1.41 -14.90
C SER A 113 -9.50 -0.54 -13.75
N ARG A 114 -9.87 -0.86 -12.50
CA ARG A 114 -9.38 -0.13 -11.30
C ARG A 114 -7.86 -0.26 -11.12
N ALA A 115 -7.27 -1.40 -11.46
CA ALA A 115 -5.81 -1.58 -11.46
C ALA A 115 -5.12 -0.62 -12.45
N THR A 116 -5.63 -0.52 -13.66
CA THR A 116 -5.12 0.43 -14.69
C THR A 116 -5.26 1.88 -14.21
N GLN A 117 -6.37 2.21 -13.56
CA GLN A 117 -6.65 3.54 -13.04
C GLN A 117 -5.80 3.89 -11.83
N LEU A 118 -5.49 2.94 -10.93
CA LEU A 118 -4.51 3.12 -9.85
C LEU A 118 -3.13 3.51 -10.41
N ALA A 119 -2.68 2.81 -11.45
CA ALA A 119 -1.42 3.15 -12.12
C ALA A 119 -1.48 4.54 -12.79
N ALA A 120 -2.62 4.92 -13.38
CA ALA A 120 -2.83 6.24 -13.95
C ALA A 120 -2.82 7.35 -12.88
N ALA A 121 -3.46 7.12 -11.73
CA ALA A 121 -3.46 8.05 -10.60
C ALA A 121 -2.05 8.27 -10.04
N LEU A 122 -1.23 7.21 -9.90
CA LEU A 122 0.18 7.34 -9.50
C LEU A 122 0.97 8.17 -10.52
N ARG A 123 0.83 7.86 -11.81
CA ARG A 123 1.50 8.64 -12.87
C ARG A 123 1.08 10.11 -12.86
N TYR A 124 -0.20 10.39 -12.65
CA TYR A 124 -0.70 11.75 -12.54
C TYR A 124 -0.06 12.51 -11.37
N MET A 125 -0.03 11.92 -10.17
CA MET A 125 0.59 12.55 -9.00
C MET A 125 2.07 12.87 -9.25
N ILE A 126 2.80 11.96 -9.87
CA ILE A 126 4.25 12.08 -10.13
C ILE A 126 4.55 13.09 -11.24
N ASN A 127 3.76 13.12 -12.32
CA ASN A 127 4.14 13.84 -13.54
C ASN A 127 3.28 15.07 -13.82
N SER A 128 2.03 15.12 -13.35
CA SER A 128 1.02 16.08 -13.81
C SER A 128 0.39 16.93 -12.71
N ALA A 129 0.52 16.54 -11.43
CA ALA A 129 0.06 17.36 -10.31
C ALA A 129 0.82 18.69 -10.24
N SER A 130 0.36 19.63 -9.42
CA SER A 130 1.04 20.91 -9.24
C SER A 130 2.51 20.73 -8.85
N SER A 131 3.37 21.69 -9.19
CA SER A 131 4.80 21.64 -8.83
C SER A 131 5.01 21.48 -7.33
N THR A 132 4.16 22.11 -6.52
CA THR A 132 4.16 21.99 -5.06
C THR A 132 3.97 20.53 -4.60
N ILE A 133 3.11 19.76 -5.25
CA ILE A 133 2.87 18.36 -4.91
C ILE A 133 4.02 17.50 -5.45
N ARG A 134 4.39 17.69 -6.72
CA ARG A 134 5.44 16.89 -7.36
C ARG A 134 6.80 16.98 -6.66
N SER A 135 7.17 18.17 -6.17
CA SER A 135 8.42 18.38 -5.43
C SER A 135 8.46 17.62 -4.09
N ARG A 136 7.32 17.12 -3.61
CA ARG A 136 7.20 16.33 -2.38
C ARG A 136 7.21 14.82 -2.62
N ILE A 137 7.34 14.34 -3.84
CA ILE A 137 7.19 12.92 -4.16
C ILE A 137 8.54 12.26 -4.45
N ARG A 138 8.85 11.18 -3.74
CA ARG A 138 9.85 10.19 -4.15
C ARG A 138 9.21 9.24 -5.15
N SER A 139 9.45 9.46 -6.43
CA SER A 139 8.75 8.77 -7.52
C SER A 139 9.01 7.26 -7.61
N ALA A 140 10.10 6.76 -7.00
CA ALA A 140 10.40 5.35 -6.91
C ALA A 140 9.63 4.63 -5.76
N ASP A 141 9.15 5.38 -4.77
CA ASP A 141 8.55 4.83 -3.55
C ASP A 141 7.01 4.91 -3.66
N ARG A 142 6.45 3.94 -4.40
CA ARG A 142 5.04 3.92 -4.81
C ARG A 142 4.29 2.78 -4.16
N GLY A 143 3.04 3.07 -3.77
CA GLY A 143 2.12 2.05 -3.25
C GLY A 143 0.70 2.20 -3.79
N VAL A 144 -0.09 1.15 -3.61
CA VAL A 144 -1.50 1.11 -3.97
C VAL A 144 -2.33 0.53 -2.84
N ALA A 145 -3.55 1.04 -2.69
CA ALA A 145 -4.53 0.54 -1.73
C ALA A 145 -5.93 0.60 -2.32
N GLY A 146 -6.86 -0.16 -1.77
CA GLY A 146 -8.24 -0.04 -2.23
C GLY A 146 -9.22 -0.93 -1.49
N HIS A 147 -10.49 -0.53 -1.52
CA HIS A 147 -11.60 -1.23 -0.91
C HIS A 147 -12.34 -2.09 -1.94
N SER A 148 -12.78 -3.29 -1.55
CA SER A 148 -13.65 -4.16 -2.35
C SER A 148 -13.07 -4.43 -3.76
N MET A 149 -13.75 -4.05 -4.83
CA MET A 149 -13.22 -4.11 -6.21
C MET A 149 -11.95 -3.25 -6.38
N GLY A 150 -11.78 -2.16 -5.60
CA GLY A 150 -10.53 -1.40 -5.52
C GLY A 150 -9.41 -2.21 -4.88
N GLY A 151 -9.73 -3.05 -3.89
CA GLY A 151 -8.80 -4.01 -3.26
C GLY A 151 -8.39 -5.12 -4.24
N GLY A 152 -9.34 -5.64 -5.01
CA GLY A 152 -9.05 -6.54 -6.13
C GLY A 152 -8.16 -5.88 -7.19
N GLY A 153 -8.43 -4.60 -7.50
CA GLY A 153 -7.58 -3.76 -8.36
C GLY A 153 -6.17 -3.55 -7.80
N THR A 154 -6.02 -3.42 -6.49
CA THR A 154 -4.73 -3.33 -5.79
C THR A 154 -3.87 -4.58 -6.03
N LEU A 155 -4.47 -5.76 -5.89
CA LEU A 155 -3.77 -7.03 -6.14
C LEU A 155 -3.35 -7.18 -7.61
N ILE A 156 -4.23 -6.82 -8.56
CA ILE A 156 -3.91 -6.84 -9.98
C ILE A 156 -2.82 -5.81 -10.32
N ALA A 157 -2.90 -4.58 -9.79
CA ALA A 157 -1.86 -3.56 -10.00
C ALA A 157 -0.50 -4.04 -9.47
N SER A 158 -0.47 -4.71 -8.30
CA SER A 158 0.74 -5.30 -7.73
C SER A 158 1.29 -6.47 -8.55
N ALA A 159 0.43 -7.23 -9.24
CA ALA A 159 0.86 -8.28 -10.16
C ALA A 159 1.46 -7.71 -11.44
N ASN A 160 0.94 -6.57 -11.92
CA ASN A 160 1.34 -5.92 -13.16
C ASN A 160 2.59 -5.03 -13.02
N ASP A 161 2.87 -4.52 -11.82
CA ASP A 161 4.03 -3.63 -11.55
C ASP A 161 4.76 -4.06 -10.28
N SER A 162 5.78 -4.88 -10.44
CA SER A 162 6.61 -5.37 -9.35
C SER A 162 7.53 -4.30 -8.73
N SER A 163 7.59 -3.10 -9.30
CA SER A 163 8.34 -1.97 -8.73
C SER A 163 7.56 -1.20 -7.66
N LEU A 164 6.26 -1.47 -7.49
CA LEU A 164 5.48 -1.01 -6.36
C LEU A 164 6.10 -1.55 -5.05
N LYS A 165 6.03 -0.75 -3.99
CA LYS A 165 6.60 -1.09 -2.68
C LYS A 165 5.59 -1.70 -1.73
N VAL A 166 4.29 -1.44 -1.96
CA VAL A 166 3.23 -1.95 -1.08
C VAL A 166 1.90 -2.04 -1.81
N GLY A 167 1.11 -3.07 -1.45
CA GLY A 167 -0.32 -3.17 -1.71
C GLY A 167 -1.09 -3.33 -0.39
N ILE A 168 -2.22 -2.61 -0.28
CA ILE A 168 -3.08 -2.64 0.91
C ILE A 168 -4.54 -2.90 0.47
N PRO A 169 -4.89 -4.16 0.16
CA PRO A 169 -6.27 -4.55 -0.13
C PRO A 169 -7.14 -4.54 1.13
N LEU A 170 -8.25 -3.80 1.08
CA LEU A 170 -9.22 -3.65 2.17
C LEU A 170 -10.50 -4.39 1.79
N THR A 171 -10.87 -5.45 2.52
CA THR A 171 -12.00 -6.35 2.19
C THR A 171 -12.11 -6.61 0.68
N PRO A 172 -11.03 -7.12 0.06
CA PRO A 172 -10.90 -7.15 -1.39
C PRO A 172 -11.91 -8.10 -2.04
N TRP A 173 -12.47 -7.66 -3.18
CA TRP A 173 -13.32 -8.47 -4.04
C TRP A 173 -12.68 -8.68 -5.42
N ASN A 174 -12.64 -9.92 -5.90
CA ASN A 174 -12.22 -10.25 -7.27
C ASN A 174 -12.87 -11.56 -7.72
N THR A 175 -12.98 -11.75 -9.03
CA THR A 175 -13.34 -13.05 -9.64
C THR A 175 -12.16 -14.02 -9.69
N TYR A 176 -10.91 -13.50 -9.69
CA TYR A 176 -9.71 -14.33 -9.59
C TYR A 176 -9.38 -14.58 -8.13
N THR A 177 -9.01 -15.81 -7.81
CA THR A 177 -8.66 -16.24 -6.45
C THR A 177 -7.17 -16.43 -6.24
N SER A 178 -6.35 -16.38 -7.30
CA SER A 178 -4.91 -16.59 -7.23
C SER A 178 -4.14 -15.37 -7.72
N PHE A 179 -3.19 -14.92 -6.88
CA PHE A 179 -2.27 -13.82 -7.12
C PHE A 179 -0.81 -14.26 -6.93
N SER A 180 -0.50 -15.50 -7.34
CA SER A 180 0.82 -16.13 -7.17
C SER A 180 1.96 -15.40 -7.90
N SER A 181 1.65 -14.57 -8.89
CA SER A 181 2.64 -13.72 -9.59
C SER A 181 3.04 -12.46 -8.85
N VAL A 182 2.30 -12.05 -7.80
CA VAL A 182 2.60 -10.83 -7.04
C VAL A 182 3.96 -10.97 -6.35
N ARG A 183 4.78 -9.92 -6.46
CA ARG A 183 6.10 -9.80 -5.80
C ARG A 183 6.14 -8.65 -4.79
N VAL A 184 5.13 -7.80 -4.82
CA VAL A 184 4.98 -6.60 -4.00
C VAL A 184 4.48 -7.00 -2.61
N PRO A 185 5.06 -6.50 -1.51
CA PRO A 185 4.56 -6.72 -0.16
C PRO A 185 3.08 -6.34 -0.03
N GLN A 186 2.30 -7.20 0.64
CA GLN A 186 0.84 -7.03 0.77
C GLN A 186 0.39 -7.15 2.22
N ILE A 187 -0.49 -6.24 2.67
CA ILE A 187 -1.32 -6.48 3.85
C ILE A 187 -2.78 -6.55 3.43
N ILE A 188 -3.41 -7.70 3.60
CA ILE A 188 -4.81 -7.93 3.22
C ILE A 188 -5.68 -7.88 4.48
N PHE A 189 -6.68 -6.99 4.47
CA PHE A 189 -7.69 -6.94 5.52
C PHE A 189 -8.94 -7.68 5.05
N GLY A 190 -9.36 -8.69 5.82
CA GLY A 190 -10.67 -9.33 5.72
C GLY A 190 -11.59 -8.82 6.82
N ALA A 191 -12.87 -9.16 6.76
CA ALA A 191 -13.86 -8.90 7.80
C ALA A 191 -14.67 -10.16 8.07
N ASP A 192 -14.84 -10.51 9.34
CA ASP A 192 -15.50 -11.77 9.76
C ASP A 192 -16.99 -11.80 9.40
N GLY A 193 -17.66 -10.64 9.40
CA GLY A 193 -19.04 -10.46 8.98
C GLY A 193 -19.23 -10.01 7.53
N ASP A 194 -18.25 -10.22 6.66
CA ASP A 194 -18.35 -9.83 5.25
C ASP A 194 -19.25 -10.78 4.45
N THR A 195 -20.43 -10.31 4.06
CA THR A 195 -21.39 -11.06 3.24
C THR A 195 -21.31 -10.75 1.74
N VAL A 196 -20.51 -9.75 1.35
CA VAL A 196 -20.32 -9.32 -0.06
C VAL A 196 -19.08 -9.97 -0.66
N ALA A 197 -17.97 -9.97 0.09
CA ALA A 197 -16.73 -10.65 -0.24
C ALA A 197 -16.33 -11.58 0.93
N PRO A 198 -17.08 -12.67 1.17
CA PRO A 198 -16.82 -13.55 2.31
C PRO A 198 -15.36 -13.96 2.38
N ASP A 199 -14.78 -13.92 3.59
CA ASP A 199 -13.37 -14.18 3.81
C ASP A 199 -12.90 -15.51 3.21
N ALA A 200 -13.70 -16.55 3.40
CA ALA A 200 -13.39 -17.92 2.92
C ALA A 200 -13.21 -18.00 1.38
N SER A 201 -13.81 -17.08 0.62
CA SER A 201 -13.74 -17.06 -0.86
C SER A 201 -12.93 -15.91 -1.43
N HIS A 202 -12.51 -14.92 -0.62
CA HIS A 202 -11.82 -13.71 -1.08
C HIS A 202 -10.53 -13.45 -0.31
N ALA A 203 -10.55 -12.72 0.82
CA ALA A 203 -9.33 -12.26 1.47
C ALA A 203 -8.39 -13.40 1.85
N ARG A 204 -8.91 -14.49 2.41
CA ARG A 204 -8.11 -15.66 2.81
C ARG A 204 -7.47 -16.39 1.62
N PRO A 205 -8.19 -16.80 0.55
CA PRO A 205 -7.57 -17.36 -0.66
C PRO A 205 -6.57 -16.43 -1.32
N PHE A 206 -6.84 -15.10 -1.35
CA PHE A 206 -5.90 -14.14 -1.92
C PHE A 206 -4.59 -14.14 -1.14
N TYR A 207 -4.64 -14.05 0.19
CA TYR A 207 -3.46 -14.15 1.04
C TYR A 207 -2.70 -15.48 0.84
N ASN A 208 -3.40 -16.60 0.82
CA ASN A 208 -2.78 -17.92 0.66
C ASN A 208 -2.08 -18.06 -0.70
N SER A 209 -2.55 -17.37 -1.73
CA SER A 209 -1.95 -17.39 -3.07
C SER A 209 -0.67 -16.55 -3.21
N LEU A 210 -0.40 -15.64 -2.28
CA LEU A 210 0.81 -14.81 -2.28
C LEU A 210 2.00 -15.64 -1.78
N VAL A 211 2.80 -16.19 -2.68
CA VAL A 211 3.89 -17.12 -2.31
C VAL A 211 5.25 -16.47 -2.21
N TYR A 212 5.45 -15.29 -2.77
CA TYR A 212 6.76 -14.64 -2.86
C TYR A 212 6.96 -13.43 -1.95
N PRO A 213 5.98 -12.49 -1.81
CA PRO A 213 6.24 -11.26 -1.09
C PRO A 213 6.14 -11.44 0.42
N GLU A 214 6.74 -10.50 1.14
CA GLU A 214 6.37 -10.27 2.53
C GLU A 214 4.87 -9.95 2.60
N ARG A 215 4.16 -10.59 3.53
CA ARG A 215 2.71 -10.46 3.58
C ARG A 215 2.15 -10.55 4.98
N ALA A 216 1.04 -9.85 5.18
CA ALA A 216 0.20 -9.99 6.36
C ALA A 216 -1.26 -10.16 5.94
N TYR A 217 -2.01 -10.82 6.79
CA TYR A 217 -3.45 -11.00 6.68
C TYR A 217 -4.08 -10.67 8.03
N ALA A 218 -5.07 -9.81 8.03
CA ALA A 218 -5.77 -9.35 9.21
C ALA A 218 -7.28 -9.52 9.02
N LEU A 219 -7.86 -10.56 9.62
CA LEU A 219 -9.31 -10.76 9.68
C LEU A 219 -9.86 -9.95 10.85
N LEU A 220 -10.56 -8.88 10.54
CA LEU A 220 -11.09 -7.92 11.51
C LEU A 220 -12.31 -8.51 12.22
N ASN A 221 -12.26 -8.63 13.55
CA ASN A 221 -13.38 -9.11 14.36
C ASN A 221 -14.49 -8.04 14.44
N GLY A 222 -15.75 -8.46 14.31
CA GLY A 222 -16.94 -7.59 14.35
C GLY A 222 -16.99 -6.59 13.21
N ALA A 223 -16.35 -6.88 12.07
CA ALA A 223 -16.30 -6.03 10.90
C ALA A 223 -17.18 -6.54 9.76
N THR A 224 -17.54 -5.66 8.84
CA THR A 224 -18.32 -5.97 7.64
C THR A 224 -17.56 -5.53 6.39
N HIS A 225 -18.10 -5.87 5.21
CA HIS A 225 -17.57 -5.42 3.93
C HIS A 225 -17.33 -3.90 3.86
N PHE A 226 -18.17 -3.13 4.53
CA PHE A 226 -18.17 -1.67 4.47
C PHE A 226 -17.36 -1.01 5.60
N THR A 227 -16.77 -1.76 6.51
CA THR A 227 -15.90 -1.23 7.56
C THR A 227 -14.81 -0.30 7.00
N PRO A 228 -14.15 -0.60 5.85
CA PRO A 228 -13.15 0.29 5.28
C PRO A 228 -13.68 1.64 4.76
N ASN A 229 -15.00 1.83 4.63
CA ASN A 229 -15.60 3.08 4.17
C ASN A 229 -15.69 4.16 5.27
N SER A 230 -15.33 3.82 6.48
CA SER A 230 -15.26 4.72 7.64
C SER A 230 -13.94 4.52 8.41
N THR A 231 -13.62 5.45 9.30
CA THR A 231 -12.41 5.35 10.11
C THR A 231 -12.44 4.09 10.98
N ASP A 232 -11.47 3.21 10.76
CA ASP A 232 -11.20 2.04 11.60
C ASP A 232 -9.76 2.11 12.09
N GLN A 233 -9.58 2.03 13.41
CA GLN A 233 -8.27 2.16 14.04
C GLN A 233 -7.32 1.04 13.64
N ARG A 234 -7.81 -0.20 13.44
CA ARG A 234 -7.03 -1.37 13.08
C ARG A 234 -6.46 -1.24 11.66
N ILE A 235 -7.33 -0.84 10.72
CA ILE A 235 -6.93 -0.56 9.33
C ILE A 235 -5.94 0.60 9.29
N GLY A 236 -6.22 1.70 10.01
CA GLY A 236 -5.33 2.85 10.08
C GLY A 236 -3.95 2.50 10.62
N ARG A 237 -3.91 1.81 11.78
CA ARG A 237 -2.67 1.41 12.46
C ARG A 237 -1.80 0.51 11.57
N TYR A 238 -2.35 -0.60 11.11
CA TYR A 238 -1.59 -1.59 10.35
C TYR A 238 -1.31 -1.14 8.92
N GLY A 239 -2.23 -0.44 8.28
CA GLY A 239 -2.01 0.12 6.95
C GLY A 239 -0.89 1.15 6.93
N VAL A 240 -0.87 2.06 7.93
CA VAL A 240 0.24 3.01 8.11
C VAL A 240 1.55 2.29 8.41
N ALA A 241 1.57 1.39 9.40
CA ALA A 241 2.80 0.70 9.79
C ALA A 241 3.40 -0.10 8.61
N PHE A 242 2.54 -0.78 7.82
CA PHE A 242 2.97 -1.55 6.66
C PHE A 242 3.46 -0.64 5.52
N ALA A 243 2.77 0.48 5.26
CA ALA A 243 3.24 1.48 4.30
C ALA A 243 4.60 2.08 4.71
N LYS A 244 4.78 2.45 5.98
CA LYS A 244 6.06 2.96 6.51
C LYS A 244 7.18 1.93 6.35
N ARG A 245 6.89 0.66 6.69
CA ARG A 245 7.89 -0.40 6.59
C ARG A 245 8.34 -0.65 5.14
N PHE A 246 7.43 -0.66 4.18
CA PHE A 246 7.76 -1.09 2.82
C PHE A 246 7.92 0.04 1.80
N VAL A 247 7.22 1.18 1.95
CA VAL A 247 7.41 2.34 1.06
C VAL A 247 8.60 3.19 1.51
N ASP A 248 8.72 3.45 2.82
CA ASP A 248 9.86 4.22 3.37
C ASP A 248 11.06 3.32 3.73
N GLY A 249 10.88 2.00 3.81
CA GLY A 249 11.90 1.08 4.31
C GLY A 249 12.16 1.22 5.82
N ASP A 250 11.26 1.88 6.56
CA ASP A 250 11.46 2.25 7.95
C ASP A 250 11.24 1.06 8.90
N THR A 251 12.36 0.47 9.35
CA THR A 251 12.35 -0.72 10.22
C THR A 251 11.85 -0.46 11.64
N ARG A 252 11.73 0.80 12.07
CA ARG A 252 11.16 1.15 13.38
C ARG A 252 9.70 0.69 13.52
N TYR A 253 9.01 0.50 12.38
CA TYR A 253 7.63 0.01 12.35
C TYR A 253 7.50 -1.51 12.48
N ASN A 254 8.59 -2.29 12.42
CA ASN A 254 8.56 -3.73 12.67
C ASN A 254 7.98 -4.07 14.04
N GLU A 255 8.23 -3.23 15.04
CA GLU A 255 7.68 -3.37 16.41
C GLU A 255 6.16 -3.43 16.43
N PHE A 256 5.49 -2.72 15.50
CA PHE A 256 4.02 -2.64 15.37
C PHE A 256 3.43 -3.65 14.41
N LEU A 257 4.26 -4.41 13.71
CA LEU A 257 3.86 -5.46 12.76
C LEU A 257 4.21 -6.86 13.25
N CYS A 258 5.31 -7.00 14.03
CA CYS A 258 5.89 -8.28 14.43
C CYS A 258 6.33 -8.31 15.91
N GLY A 259 6.54 -7.16 16.56
CA GLY A 259 7.12 -7.05 17.90
C GLY A 259 6.11 -7.11 19.03
N ALA A 260 6.53 -6.71 20.21
CA ALA A 260 5.71 -6.74 21.44
C ALA A 260 4.50 -5.80 21.34
N SER A 261 4.64 -4.65 20.68
CA SER A 261 3.53 -3.72 20.44
C SER A 261 2.47 -4.30 19.52
N HIS A 262 2.87 -5.15 18.54
CA HIS A 262 1.93 -5.93 17.74
C HIS A 262 1.21 -6.95 18.60
N THR A 263 1.95 -7.78 19.33
CA THR A 263 1.39 -8.86 20.16
C THR A 263 0.39 -8.33 21.19
N SER A 264 0.67 -7.20 21.83
CA SER A 264 -0.22 -6.58 22.80
C SER A 264 -1.49 -5.97 22.17
N TYR A 265 -1.41 -5.57 20.90
CA TYR A 265 -2.54 -4.96 20.19
C TYR A 265 -3.40 -5.97 19.44
N ALA A 266 -2.80 -7.01 18.83
CA ALA A 266 -3.48 -8.01 17.99
C ALA A 266 -4.20 -9.07 18.81
N THR A 267 -5.12 -8.63 19.66
CA THR A 267 -5.95 -9.51 20.49
C THR A 267 -7.16 -10.04 19.71
N SER A 268 -7.76 -11.15 20.19
CA SER A 268 -8.97 -11.75 19.61
C SER A 268 -10.17 -10.80 19.56
N SER A 269 -10.23 -9.81 20.45
CA SER A 269 -11.26 -8.75 20.38
C SER A 269 -11.10 -7.80 19.19
N ARG A 270 -9.94 -7.79 18.55
CA ARG A 270 -9.66 -6.93 17.38
C ARG A 270 -9.53 -7.71 16.08
N PHE A 271 -8.89 -8.87 16.15
CA PHE A 271 -8.66 -9.73 14.99
C PHE A 271 -9.10 -11.14 15.31
N ASP A 272 -10.00 -11.70 14.51
CA ASP A 272 -10.32 -13.12 14.55
C ASP A 272 -9.10 -13.96 14.15
N THR A 273 -8.35 -13.47 13.16
CA THR A 273 -7.09 -14.07 12.72
C THR A 273 -6.10 -12.97 12.28
N TYR A 274 -4.84 -13.12 12.67
CA TYR A 274 -3.72 -12.37 12.11
C TYR A 274 -2.61 -13.34 11.70
N LEU A 275 -2.18 -13.29 10.45
CA LEU A 275 -1.07 -14.07 9.90
C LEU A 275 -0.06 -13.15 9.25
N SER A 276 1.21 -13.51 9.29
CA SER A 276 2.27 -12.74 8.64
C SER A 276 3.49 -13.61 8.33
N THR A 277 4.35 -13.10 7.47
CA THR A 277 5.68 -13.69 7.20
C THR A 277 6.77 -13.10 8.10
N CYS A 278 6.38 -12.46 9.21
CA CYS A 278 7.33 -11.92 10.19
C CYS A 278 8.47 -12.90 10.53
N PRO A 279 9.71 -12.38 10.76
CA PRO A 279 10.14 -10.98 10.78
C PRO A 279 10.32 -10.37 9.38
N TYR A 280 10.02 -9.06 9.24
CA TYR A 280 10.19 -8.31 7.98
C TYR A 280 11.54 -7.63 7.88
#